data_add83f980069ff67f59b32749c43ab45
#
_entry.id   add83f980069ff67f59b32749c43ab45
#
_cell.length_a   1.000
_cell.length_b   1.000
_cell.length_c   1.000
_cell.angle_alpha   90.00
_cell.angle_beta   90.00
_cell.angle_gamma   90.00
#
_symmetry.space_group_name_H-M   'P 1'
#
loop_
_entity.id
_entity.type
_entity.pdbx_description
1 polymer ?
#
loop_
_entity_poly.entity_id
_entity_poly.type
_entity_poly.pdbx_seq_one_letter_code
_entity_poly.pdbx_strand_id
1 'polypeptide(L)'
;MKVFSFALMVLMALNSSAQNNIHFENITLNQALAQARNENKLVFFMGFASWCEHCKKMKETVFIQDSVAEYYNTHFVCMMMDMEKDEGIQLHEKFKVSSYPTFVFLDSTGQTIYQAVGEMSAGDFIREGRQALKPEFNMQFLRQQFESNITDTDKCLKYLFALNHGRLPTMGVVHIYFTAMNNRPPFTVMNWRILNAGVSDISTPEFKYIRDHQKEYSAVMTQAKVERKIFRVSAYNLQPLANSNDTTEYFQKRSIVTGLNIHSLDSLIFTLDLMLYENNKHWSFYQTTALEHTKDYVWDDYSQLQHIAKQFLTYITDVNALKQAALWAKHSTEMKAEYGNTLLYAQLLEKSGDTDGAKKAAQQAKQIAAITNAPTTEADQLLQRLGE
;
A
#
# COMPACT_ATOMS: atom_id res chain seq x y z
N MET A 1 72.09 -6.46 51.59
CA MET A 1 70.99 -7.23 50.95
C MET A 1 69.95 -6.27 50.46
N LYS A 2 69.89 -6.01 49.15
CA LYS A 2 68.90 -5.14 48.51
C LYS A 2 67.84 -6.03 47.84
N VAL A 3 66.64 -5.96 48.32
CA VAL A 3 65.49 -6.69 47.76
C VAL A 3 64.93 -5.83 46.64
N PHE A 4 65.04 -6.29 45.40
CA PHE A 4 64.41 -5.69 44.21
C PHE A 4 62.95 -6.19 44.12
N SER A 5 61.97 -5.29 44.29
CA SER A 5 60.55 -5.57 44.14
C SER A 5 60.19 -5.35 42.67
N PHE A 6 59.87 -6.44 41.93
CA PHE A 6 59.48 -6.42 40.53
C PHE A 6 57.94 -6.22 40.49
N ALA A 7 57.51 -5.01 40.25
CA ALA A 7 56.08 -4.71 40.04
C ALA A 7 55.68 -5.12 38.62
N LEU A 8 54.94 -6.21 38.50
CA LEU A 8 54.33 -6.68 37.23
C LEU A 8 53.11 -5.81 36.91
N MET A 9 53.28 -4.87 36.01
CA MET A 9 52.21 -4.02 35.50
C MET A 9 51.41 -4.80 34.44
N VAL A 10 50.28 -5.42 34.83
CA VAL A 10 49.36 -6.04 33.88
C VAL A 10 48.60 -4.94 33.16
N LEU A 11 48.97 -4.66 31.90
CA LEU A 11 48.18 -3.88 30.99
C LEU A 11 46.91 -4.70 30.65
N MET A 12 45.78 -4.42 31.30
CA MET A 12 44.48 -4.79 30.76
C MET A 12 44.22 -3.94 29.53
N ALA A 13 44.43 -4.48 28.35
CA ALA A 13 43.92 -3.94 27.10
C ALA A 13 42.38 -4.02 27.17
N LEU A 14 41.77 -2.92 27.52
CA LEU A 14 40.34 -2.72 27.33
C LEU A 14 40.11 -2.74 25.81
N ASN A 15 39.78 -3.90 25.27
CA ASN A 15 39.18 -4.00 23.95
C ASN A 15 37.82 -3.27 24.03
N SER A 16 37.84 -1.95 23.82
CA SER A 16 36.66 -1.19 23.50
C SER A 16 36.19 -1.73 22.15
N SER A 17 35.24 -2.63 22.15
CA SER A 17 34.49 -2.97 20.94
C SER A 17 33.77 -1.69 20.52
N ALA A 18 34.41 -0.90 19.68
CA ALA A 18 33.72 0.17 18.98
C ALA A 18 32.59 -0.53 18.22
N GLN A 19 31.36 -0.18 18.55
CA GLN A 19 30.18 -0.70 17.85
C GLN A 19 30.35 -0.32 16.37
N ASN A 20 30.55 -1.33 15.53
CA ASN A 20 30.71 -1.11 14.09
C ASN A 20 29.35 -0.75 13.51
N ASN A 21 29.26 0.42 12.93
CA ASN A 21 28.09 0.87 12.17
C ASN A 21 28.42 0.84 10.68
N ILE A 22 27.39 0.75 9.82
CA ILE A 22 27.61 1.05 8.40
C ILE A 22 28.18 2.47 8.31
N HIS A 23 29.32 2.60 7.64
CA HIS A 23 29.95 3.89 7.38
C HIS A 23 29.28 4.54 6.15
N PHE A 24 28.40 5.50 6.42
CA PHE A 24 27.76 6.27 5.36
C PHE A 24 28.58 7.52 5.06
N GLU A 25 29.07 7.58 3.83
CA GLU A 25 29.80 8.73 3.33
C GLU A 25 28.88 9.94 3.12
N ASN A 26 29.29 11.10 3.60
CA ASN A 26 28.58 12.37 3.37
C ASN A 26 29.13 13.06 2.10
N ILE A 27 28.87 12.46 0.95
CA ILE A 27 29.38 12.87 -0.35
C ILE A 27 28.27 12.87 -1.40
N THR A 28 28.52 13.51 -2.54
CA THR A 28 27.61 13.45 -3.68
C THR A 28 27.63 12.09 -4.37
N LEU A 29 26.59 11.77 -5.14
CA LEU A 29 26.57 10.51 -5.90
C LEU A 29 27.78 10.39 -6.83
N ASN A 30 28.20 11.47 -7.49
CA ASN A 30 29.36 11.45 -8.38
C ASN A 30 30.67 11.12 -7.64
N GLN A 31 30.83 11.62 -6.42
CA GLN A 31 31.99 11.30 -5.58
C GLN A 31 31.95 9.83 -5.13
N ALA A 32 30.77 9.32 -4.72
CA ALA A 32 30.61 7.91 -4.36
C ALA A 32 30.92 6.97 -5.53
N LEU A 33 30.49 7.30 -6.74
CA LEU A 33 30.81 6.54 -7.96
C LEU A 33 32.31 6.56 -8.29
N ALA A 34 32.98 7.70 -8.10
CA ALA A 34 34.43 7.81 -8.29
C ALA A 34 35.19 6.96 -7.26
N GLN A 35 34.79 7.00 -6.00
CA GLN A 35 35.37 6.18 -4.93
C GLN A 35 35.13 4.69 -5.20
N ALA A 36 33.92 4.29 -5.55
CA ALA A 36 33.57 2.90 -5.87
C ALA A 36 34.41 2.34 -7.03
N ARG A 37 34.69 3.18 -8.03
CA ARG A 37 35.58 2.81 -9.16
C ARG A 37 37.03 2.56 -8.67
N ASN A 38 37.54 3.43 -7.81
CA ASN A 38 38.90 3.29 -7.28
C ASN A 38 39.04 2.08 -6.34
N GLU A 39 38.02 1.77 -5.57
CA GLU A 39 37.99 0.66 -4.62
C GLU A 39 37.51 -0.68 -5.23
N ASN A 40 37.08 -0.67 -6.51
CA ASN A 40 36.46 -1.82 -7.18
C ASN A 40 35.23 -2.36 -6.39
N LYS A 41 34.41 -1.45 -5.88
CA LYS A 41 33.17 -1.75 -5.14
C LYS A 41 31.95 -1.28 -5.91
N LEU A 42 30.78 -1.71 -5.48
CA LEU A 42 29.50 -1.10 -5.85
C LEU A 42 29.17 0.07 -4.92
N VAL A 43 28.32 0.97 -5.35
CA VAL A 43 27.70 1.95 -4.46
C VAL A 43 26.44 1.35 -3.88
N PHE A 44 26.31 1.34 -2.56
CA PHE A 44 25.06 1.13 -1.84
C PHE A 44 24.47 2.50 -1.46
N PHE A 45 23.28 2.75 -1.93
CA PHE A 45 22.58 4.01 -1.73
C PHE A 45 21.24 3.77 -1.02
N MET A 46 21.03 4.40 0.15
CA MET A 46 19.74 4.41 0.82
C MET A 46 19.00 5.71 0.59
N GLY A 47 17.88 5.65 -0.15
CA GLY A 47 16.91 6.75 -0.24
C GLY A 47 15.93 6.70 0.94
N PHE A 48 15.81 7.84 1.66
CA PHE A 48 14.93 7.97 2.81
C PHE A 48 14.19 9.30 2.81
N ALA A 49 13.20 9.46 3.71
CA ALA A 49 12.63 10.76 4.09
C ALA A 49 12.79 10.97 5.59
N SER A 50 12.92 12.23 6.02
CA SER A 50 13.16 12.57 7.43
C SER A 50 12.03 12.14 8.38
N TRP A 51 10.79 12.06 7.89
CA TRP A 51 9.60 11.61 8.62
C TRP A 51 9.40 10.08 8.64
N CYS A 52 10.21 9.32 7.90
CA CYS A 52 10.03 7.88 7.70
C CYS A 52 10.43 7.06 8.93
N GLU A 53 9.47 6.54 9.69
CA GLU A 53 9.73 5.71 10.87
C GLU A 53 10.45 4.39 10.55
N HIS A 54 10.10 3.73 9.44
CA HIS A 54 10.80 2.52 8.98
C HIS A 54 12.29 2.78 8.66
N CYS A 55 12.59 3.98 8.15
CA CYS A 55 13.98 4.38 7.88
C CYS A 55 14.76 4.61 9.18
N LYS A 56 14.15 5.24 10.19
CA LYS A 56 14.75 5.40 11.53
C LYS A 56 15.03 4.04 12.15
N LYS A 57 14.06 3.14 12.11
CA LYS A 57 14.22 1.80 12.66
C LYS A 57 15.36 1.04 12.00
N MET A 58 15.52 1.09 10.66
CA MET A 58 16.68 0.50 9.97
C MET A 58 18.00 1.06 10.50
N LYS A 59 18.11 2.39 10.67
CA LYS A 59 19.32 3.07 11.18
C LYS A 59 19.63 2.68 12.63
N GLU A 60 18.62 2.57 13.47
CA GLU A 60 18.79 2.35 14.90
C GLU A 60 18.93 0.88 15.31
N THR A 61 18.48 -0.06 14.48
CA THR A 61 18.42 -1.48 14.87
C THR A 61 19.14 -2.42 13.92
N VAL A 62 19.29 -2.07 12.65
CA VAL A 62 19.89 -2.94 11.62
C VAL A 62 21.31 -2.49 11.26
N PHE A 63 21.49 -1.21 10.93
CA PHE A 63 22.79 -0.70 10.45
C PHE A 63 23.88 -0.65 11.51
N ILE A 64 23.50 -0.74 12.78
CA ILE A 64 24.39 -0.75 13.94
C ILE A 64 24.86 -2.16 14.34
N GLN A 65 24.42 -3.21 13.63
CA GLN A 65 24.83 -4.58 13.92
C GLN A 65 26.16 -4.88 13.26
N ASP A 66 27.12 -5.42 14.02
CA ASP A 66 28.49 -5.69 13.57
C ASP A 66 28.53 -6.50 12.27
N SER A 67 27.70 -7.54 12.16
CA SER A 67 27.64 -8.40 10.96
C SER A 67 27.14 -7.65 9.71
N VAL A 68 26.24 -6.69 9.89
CA VAL A 68 25.72 -5.84 8.82
C VAL A 68 26.77 -4.82 8.41
N ALA A 69 27.34 -4.13 9.39
CA ALA A 69 28.36 -3.11 9.17
C ALA A 69 29.61 -3.70 8.49
N GLU A 70 30.12 -4.82 8.99
CA GLU A 70 31.26 -5.51 8.40
C GLU A 70 31.01 -5.88 6.95
N TYR A 71 29.81 -6.48 6.68
CA TYR A 71 29.47 -6.88 5.32
C TYR A 71 29.36 -5.70 4.36
N TYR A 72 28.61 -4.66 4.74
CA TYR A 72 28.36 -3.52 3.86
C TYR A 72 29.61 -2.66 3.64
N ASN A 73 30.36 -2.36 4.70
CA ASN A 73 31.60 -1.57 4.60
C ASN A 73 32.69 -2.29 3.76
N THR A 74 32.71 -3.63 3.79
CA THR A 74 33.66 -4.41 2.99
C THR A 74 33.32 -4.37 1.51
N HIS A 75 32.03 -4.46 1.14
CA HIS A 75 31.62 -4.71 -0.24
C HIS A 75 31.11 -3.46 -0.99
N PHE A 76 30.77 -2.39 -0.27
CA PHE A 76 30.13 -1.22 -0.85
C PHE A 76 30.76 0.09 -0.39
N VAL A 77 30.67 1.10 -1.24
CA VAL A 77 30.71 2.51 -0.83
C VAL A 77 29.28 2.88 -0.44
N CYS A 78 29.08 3.12 0.85
CA CYS A 78 27.73 3.33 1.39
C CYS A 78 27.40 4.81 1.48
N MET A 79 26.24 5.22 0.97
CA MET A 79 25.71 6.56 1.13
C MET A 79 24.21 6.54 1.41
N MET A 80 23.69 7.60 2.04
CA MET A 80 22.27 7.79 2.23
C MET A 80 21.88 9.24 1.95
N MET A 81 20.66 9.46 1.47
CA MET A 81 20.19 10.79 1.13
C MET A 81 18.70 10.95 1.39
N ASP A 82 18.31 12.13 1.89
CA ASP A 82 16.91 12.51 2.01
C ASP A 82 16.36 12.83 0.61
N MET A 83 15.42 12.02 0.15
CA MET A 83 14.85 12.11 -1.20
C MET A 83 13.95 13.33 -1.42
N GLU A 84 13.67 14.08 -0.36
CA GLU A 84 12.83 15.28 -0.40
C GLU A 84 13.65 16.56 -0.34
N LYS A 85 15.01 16.46 -0.34
CA LYS A 85 15.92 17.61 -0.23
C LYS A 85 17.05 17.56 -1.26
N ASP A 86 17.51 18.73 -1.65
CA ASP A 86 18.73 18.96 -2.44
C ASP A 86 18.87 18.00 -3.65
N GLU A 87 20.02 17.33 -3.78
CA GLU A 87 20.30 16.34 -4.83
C GLU A 87 19.32 15.15 -4.76
N GLY A 88 18.78 14.85 -3.57
CA GLY A 88 17.83 13.73 -3.36
C GLY A 88 16.58 13.84 -4.21
N ILE A 89 16.06 15.05 -4.47
CA ILE A 89 14.88 15.27 -5.32
C ILE A 89 15.12 14.73 -6.74
N GLN A 90 16.31 14.99 -7.30
CA GLN A 90 16.68 14.51 -8.62
C GLN A 90 16.91 13.00 -8.63
N LEU A 91 17.51 12.46 -7.56
CA LEU A 91 17.76 11.03 -7.42
C LEU A 91 16.47 10.23 -7.16
N HIS A 92 15.49 10.83 -6.49
CA HIS A 92 14.14 10.27 -6.35
C HIS A 92 13.53 9.92 -7.71
N GLU A 93 13.55 10.86 -8.65
CA GLU A 93 13.06 10.66 -10.02
C GLU A 93 13.93 9.68 -10.82
N LYS A 94 15.26 9.82 -10.70
CA LYS A 94 16.23 8.96 -11.42
C LYS A 94 16.06 7.48 -11.05
N PHE A 95 15.92 7.17 -9.78
CA PHE A 95 15.81 5.78 -9.28
C PHE A 95 14.36 5.31 -9.13
N LYS A 96 13.39 6.12 -9.56
CA LYS A 96 11.95 5.80 -9.46
C LYS A 96 11.56 5.37 -8.05
N VAL A 97 12.01 6.10 -7.04
CA VAL A 97 11.70 5.85 -5.64
C VAL A 97 10.21 6.08 -5.41
N SER A 98 9.47 5.06 -4.99
CA SER A 98 8.02 5.13 -4.76
C SER A 98 7.63 4.90 -3.29
N SER A 99 8.61 4.57 -2.44
CA SER A 99 8.40 4.33 -1.01
C SER A 99 9.72 4.29 -0.26
N TYR A 100 9.68 4.46 1.07
CA TYR A 100 10.87 4.51 1.93
C TYR A 100 10.87 3.39 2.98
N PRO A 101 12.08 2.89 3.35
CA PRO A 101 13.37 3.09 2.69
C PRO A 101 13.45 2.38 1.33
N THR A 102 14.19 2.96 0.37
CA THR A 102 14.60 2.30 -0.87
C THR A 102 16.10 2.12 -0.87
N PHE A 103 16.56 0.92 -1.18
CA PHE A 103 17.96 0.51 -1.25
C PHE A 103 18.33 0.28 -2.70
N VAL A 104 19.25 1.10 -3.23
CA VAL A 104 19.72 1.05 -4.61
C VAL A 104 21.17 0.63 -4.63
N PHE A 105 21.52 -0.35 -5.45
CA PHE A 105 22.89 -0.76 -5.69
C PHE A 105 23.28 -0.36 -7.10
N LEU A 106 24.38 0.39 -7.20
CA LEU A 106 24.85 0.94 -8.47
C LEU A 106 26.21 0.37 -8.82
N ASP A 107 26.45 0.17 -10.10
CA ASP A 107 27.79 -0.02 -10.61
C ASP A 107 28.59 1.30 -10.62
N SER A 108 29.88 1.24 -10.94
CA SER A 108 30.76 2.41 -10.97
C SER A 108 30.41 3.41 -12.09
N THR A 109 29.49 3.09 -13.00
CA THR A 109 28.96 4.00 -14.02
C THR A 109 27.71 4.72 -13.55
N GLY A 110 27.13 4.32 -12.41
CA GLY A 110 25.90 4.87 -11.84
C GLY A 110 24.63 4.23 -12.41
N GLN A 111 24.74 3.07 -13.05
CA GLN A 111 23.60 2.27 -13.47
C GLN A 111 23.08 1.44 -12.29
N THR A 112 21.77 1.42 -12.10
CA THR A 112 21.10 0.57 -11.12
C THR A 112 21.22 -0.89 -11.55
N ILE A 113 21.89 -1.68 -10.72
CA ILE A 113 22.06 -3.12 -10.94
C ILE A 113 21.12 -3.95 -10.07
N TYR A 114 20.71 -3.42 -8.91
CA TYR A 114 19.79 -4.06 -7.99
C TYR A 114 19.04 -3.01 -7.16
N GLN A 115 17.80 -3.30 -6.81
CA GLN A 115 17.00 -2.44 -5.95
C GLN A 115 16.08 -3.25 -5.06
N ALA A 116 16.00 -2.88 -3.78
CA ALA A 116 15.10 -3.46 -2.79
C ALA A 116 14.41 -2.36 -2.00
N VAL A 117 13.27 -2.66 -1.40
CA VAL A 117 12.42 -1.66 -0.74
C VAL A 117 11.84 -2.19 0.56
N GLY A 118 11.79 -1.32 1.55
CA GLY A 118 11.11 -1.55 2.82
C GLY A 118 12.03 -1.92 3.98
N GLU A 119 11.48 -1.84 5.19
CA GLU A 119 12.14 -2.30 6.41
C GLU A 119 12.32 -3.82 6.37
N MET A 120 13.47 -4.29 6.85
CA MET A 120 13.79 -5.71 6.90
C MET A 120 14.71 -6.06 8.07
N SER A 121 14.81 -7.35 8.38
CA SER A 121 15.74 -7.85 9.40
C SER A 121 17.20 -7.73 8.93
N ALA A 122 18.15 -7.78 9.86
CA ALA A 122 19.59 -7.77 9.56
C ALA A 122 19.99 -8.90 8.60
N GLY A 123 19.45 -10.11 8.82
CA GLY A 123 19.73 -11.27 7.94
C GLY A 123 19.19 -11.07 6.53
N ASP A 124 18.00 -10.50 6.41
CA ASP A 124 17.41 -10.18 5.11
C ASP A 124 18.22 -9.08 4.42
N PHE A 125 18.63 -8.04 5.16
CA PHE A 125 19.40 -6.94 4.61
C PHE A 125 20.79 -7.40 4.08
N ILE A 126 21.49 -8.28 4.81
CA ILE A 126 22.73 -8.91 4.31
C ILE A 126 22.45 -9.76 3.06
N ARG A 127 21.28 -10.45 3.01
CA ARG A 127 20.88 -11.21 1.82
C ARG A 127 20.70 -10.30 0.60
N GLU A 128 20.08 -9.12 0.76
CA GLU A 128 19.95 -8.14 -0.32
C GLU A 128 21.33 -7.69 -0.83
N GLY A 129 22.27 -7.36 0.05
CA GLY A 129 23.64 -7.03 -0.33
C GLY A 129 24.35 -8.17 -1.09
N ARG A 130 24.12 -9.43 -0.66
CA ARG A 130 24.66 -10.61 -1.35
C ARG A 130 24.04 -10.80 -2.73
N GLN A 131 22.74 -10.54 -2.88
CA GLN A 131 22.05 -10.65 -4.17
C GLN A 131 22.55 -9.58 -5.14
N ALA A 132 22.74 -8.35 -4.67
CA ALA A 132 23.26 -7.26 -5.49
C ALA A 132 24.63 -7.56 -6.14
N LEU A 133 25.45 -8.44 -5.51
CA LEU A 133 26.76 -8.84 -6.03
C LEU A 133 26.68 -10.01 -7.04
N LYS A 134 25.52 -10.66 -7.18
CA LYS A 134 25.38 -11.82 -8.05
C LYS A 134 24.87 -11.44 -9.43
N PRO A 135 25.54 -11.90 -10.53
CA PRO A 135 25.12 -11.57 -11.88
C PRO A 135 23.66 -11.94 -12.22
N GLU A 136 23.17 -13.06 -11.68
CA GLU A 136 21.81 -13.53 -11.95
C GLU A 136 20.70 -12.66 -11.36
N PHE A 137 21.01 -11.74 -10.46
CA PHE A 137 20.08 -10.74 -9.93
C PHE A 137 20.32 -9.34 -10.51
N ASN A 138 21.37 -9.17 -11.31
CA ASN A 138 21.68 -7.88 -11.93
C ASN A 138 20.60 -7.49 -12.95
N MET A 139 19.91 -6.37 -12.72
CA MET A 139 18.81 -5.89 -13.57
C MET A 139 19.23 -5.64 -15.02
N GLN A 140 20.46 -5.18 -15.26
CA GLN A 140 20.97 -4.97 -16.64
C GLN A 140 21.16 -6.31 -17.34
N PHE A 141 21.72 -7.30 -16.66
CA PHE A 141 21.83 -8.65 -17.18
C PHE A 141 20.46 -9.27 -17.46
N LEU A 142 19.52 -9.18 -16.52
CA LEU A 142 18.16 -9.71 -16.70
C LEU A 142 17.42 -9.01 -17.86
N ARG A 143 17.60 -7.72 -18.01
CA ARG A 143 17.08 -6.96 -19.13
C ARG A 143 17.64 -7.46 -20.47
N GLN A 144 18.97 -7.60 -20.58
CA GLN A 144 19.63 -8.12 -21.79
C GLN A 144 19.17 -9.57 -22.10
N GLN A 145 19.00 -10.41 -21.08
CA GLN A 145 18.45 -11.76 -21.28
C GLN A 145 17.02 -11.71 -21.85
N PHE A 146 16.15 -10.86 -21.32
CA PHE A 146 14.81 -10.66 -21.86
C PHE A 146 14.84 -10.13 -23.30
N GLU A 147 15.60 -9.09 -23.57
CA GLU A 147 15.73 -8.48 -24.90
C GLU A 147 16.31 -9.46 -25.95
N SER A 148 17.14 -10.43 -25.52
CA SER A 148 17.70 -11.45 -26.41
C SER A 148 16.67 -12.48 -26.91
N ASN A 149 15.58 -12.69 -26.18
CA ASN A 149 14.46 -13.52 -26.57
C ASN A 149 13.20 -13.10 -25.82
N ILE A 150 12.48 -12.16 -26.38
CA ILE A 150 11.32 -11.48 -25.79
C ILE A 150 10.18 -12.46 -25.45
N THR A 151 10.01 -13.53 -26.25
CA THR A 151 8.94 -14.52 -26.06
C THR A 151 9.29 -15.62 -25.05
N ASP A 152 10.50 -15.61 -24.51
CA ASP A 152 10.91 -16.54 -23.47
C ASP A 152 10.25 -16.15 -22.12
N THR A 153 9.32 -16.97 -21.65
CA THR A 153 8.54 -16.73 -20.46
C THR A 153 9.39 -16.69 -19.18
N ASP A 154 10.45 -17.52 -19.10
CA ASP A 154 11.33 -17.56 -17.91
C ASP A 154 12.16 -16.29 -17.80
N LYS A 155 12.77 -15.84 -18.90
CA LYS A 155 13.53 -14.59 -18.97
C LYS A 155 12.65 -13.37 -18.66
N CYS A 156 11.45 -13.32 -19.23
CA CYS A 156 10.49 -12.26 -18.95
C CYS A 156 10.11 -12.22 -17.46
N LEU A 157 9.79 -13.36 -16.85
CA LEU A 157 9.43 -13.45 -15.44
C LEU A 157 10.58 -13.07 -14.50
N LYS A 158 11.81 -13.50 -14.76
CA LYS A 158 12.96 -13.15 -13.96
C LYS A 158 13.17 -11.62 -13.94
N TYR A 159 13.07 -10.99 -15.10
CA TYR A 159 13.19 -9.53 -15.18
C TYR A 159 12.04 -8.81 -14.48
N LEU A 160 10.79 -9.24 -14.69
CA LEU A 160 9.63 -8.69 -14.00
C LEU A 160 9.71 -8.85 -12.48
N PHE A 161 10.23 -9.97 -11.98
CA PHE A 161 10.42 -10.16 -10.54
C PHE A 161 11.48 -9.23 -9.96
N ALA A 162 12.58 -8.99 -10.67
CA ALA A 162 13.58 -8.01 -10.24
C ALA A 162 13.00 -6.58 -10.19
N LEU A 163 12.23 -6.19 -11.20
CA LEU A 163 11.54 -4.90 -11.22
C LEU A 163 10.54 -4.76 -10.07
N ASN A 164 9.70 -5.78 -9.83
CA ASN A 164 8.73 -5.78 -8.74
C ASN A 164 9.40 -5.73 -7.37
N HIS A 165 10.53 -6.43 -7.19
CA HIS A 165 11.30 -6.41 -5.94
C HIS A 165 11.78 -5.00 -5.61
N GLY A 166 12.24 -4.26 -6.62
CA GLY A 166 12.62 -2.86 -6.51
C GLY A 166 11.44 -1.87 -6.58
N ARG A 167 10.20 -2.33 -6.69
CA ARG A 167 9.00 -1.50 -6.96
C ARG A 167 9.16 -0.59 -8.18
N LEU A 168 9.83 -1.10 -9.20
CA LEU A 168 10.06 -0.42 -10.47
C LEU A 168 8.91 -0.68 -11.46
N PRO A 169 8.69 0.21 -12.44
CA PRO A 169 7.64 0.06 -13.44
C PRO A 169 7.79 -1.22 -14.27
N THR A 170 6.72 -2.01 -14.39
CA THR A 170 6.70 -3.30 -15.07
C THR A 170 5.91 -3.30 -16.38
N MET A 171 5.00 -2.32 -16.57
CA MET A 171 4.10 -2.27 -17.73
C MET A 171 4.82 -2.31 -19.07
N GLY A 172 5.95 -1.60 -19.22
CA GLY A 172 6.71 -1.60 -20.46
C GLY A 172 7.21 -2.98 -20.88
N VAL A 173 7.69 -3.77 -19.90
CA VAL A 173 8.16 -5.15 -20.15
C VAL A 173 7.00 -6.05 -20.58
N VAL A 174 5.87 -5.95 -19.88
CA VAL A 174 4.68 -6.75 -20.22
C VAL A 174 4.12 -6.34 -21.58
N HIS A 175 4.09 -5.06 -21.90
CA HIS A 175 3.64 -4.58 -23.19
C HIS A 175 4.49 -5.12 -24.37
N ILE A 176 5.82 -5.09 -24.23
CA ILE A 176 6.75 -5.64 -25.22
C ILE A 176 6.50 -7.15 -25.39
N TYR A 177 6.40 -7.89 -24.27
CA TYR A 177 6.11 -9.33 -24.30
C TYR A 177 4.76 -9.63 -24.97
N PHE A 178 3.69 -8.93 -24.54
CA PHE A 178 2.33 -9.12 -25.04
C PHE A 178 2.24 -8.87 -26.54
N THR A 179 2.86 -7.79 -27.02
CA THR A 179 2.92 -7.45 -28.44
C THR A 179 3.68 -8.50 -29.24
N ALA A 180 4.82 -9.00 -28.73
CA ALA A 180 5.58 -10.07 -29.37
C ALA A 180 4.80 -11.39 -29.47
N MET A 181 3.80 -11.59 -28.60
CA MET A 181 2.86 -12.71 -28.65
C MET A 181 1.61 -12.41 -29.51
N ASN A 182 1.68 -11.42 -30.40
CA ASN A 182 0.57 -10.97 -31.26
C ASN A 182 -0.68 -10.58 -30.45
N ASN A 183 -0.51 -10.02 -29.27
CA ASN A 183 -1.56 -9.67 -28.29
C ASN A 183 -2.47 -10.84 -27.87
N ARG A 184 -1.98 -12.08 -28.00
CA ARG A 184 -2.71 -13.32 -27.69
C ARG A 184 -1.80 -14.37 -27.05
N PRO A 185 -1.18 -14.08 -25.90
CA PRO A 185 -0.37 -15.08 -25.22
C PRO A 185 -1.22 -16.31 -24.86
N PRO A 186 -0.72 -17.55 -25.05
CA PRO A 186 -1.45 -18.76 -24.70
C PRO A 186 -1.89 -18.81 -23.24
N PHE A 187 -3.02 -19.46 -22.96
CA PHE A 187 -3.54 -19.63 -21.61
C PHE A 187 -2.74 -20.69 -20.83
N THR A 188 -1.61 -20.27 -20.30
CA THR A 188 -0.69 -21.09 -19.51
C THR A 188 -0.41 -20.44 -18.15
N VAL A 189 0.04 -21.25 -17.20
CA VAL A 189 0.47 -20.75 -15.88
C VAL A 189 1.57 -19.69 -15.99
N MET A 190 2.52 -19.88 -16.93
CA MET A 190 3.63 -18.93 -17.12
C MET A 190 3.15 -17.60 -17.67
N ASN A 191 2.29 -17.61 -18.70
CA ASN A 191 1.71 -16.39 -19.25
C ASN A 191 0.83 -15.65 -18.23
N TRP A 192 0.06 -16.40 -17.44
CA TRP A 192 -0.66 -15.80 -16.31
C TRP A 192 0.29 -15.11 -15.33
N ARG A 193 1.39 -15.75 -14.95
CA ARG A 193 2.36 -15.16 -14.01
C ARG A 193 2.96 -13.87 -14.56
N ILE A 194 3.26 -13.80 -15.87
CA ILE A 194 3.75 -12.59 -16.53
C ILE A 194 2.71 -11.46 -16.44
N LEU A 195 1.47 -11.72 -16.87
CA LEU A 195 0.39 -10.73 -16.83
C LEU A 195 0.06 -10.31 -15.39
N ASN A 196 0.04 -11.27 -14.46
CA ASN A 196 -0.20 -10.98 -13.05
C ASN A 196 0.91 -10.15 -12.42
N ALA A 197 2.18 -10.38 -12.79
CA ALA A 197 3.32 -9.66 -12.27
C ALA A 197 3.43 -8.24 -12.83
N GLY A 198 3.00 -8.01 -14.07
CA GLY A 198 3.33 -6.79 -14.79
C GLY A 198 2.16 -5.85 -15.10
N VAL A 199 0.92 -6.35 -15.22
CA VAL A 199 -0.22 -5.50 -15.56
C VAL A 199 -0.68 -4.71 -14.33
N SER A 200 -0.72 -3.37 -14.44
CA SER A 200 -1.12 -2.47 -13.36
C SER A 200 -2.08 -1.35 -13.79
N ASP A 201 -2.43 -1.26 -15.08
CA ASP A 201 -3.32 -0.23 -15.61
C ASP A 201 -4.52 -0.86 -16.33
N ILE A 202 -5.74 -0.46 -15.90
CA ILE A 202 -7.00 -0.99 -16.44
C ILE A 202 -7.29 -0.55 -17.87
N SER A 203 -6.65 0.51 -18.35
CA SER A 203 -6.87 1.07 -19.69
C SER A 203 -6.08 0.35 -20.77
N THR A 204 -5.25 -0.65 -20.41
CA THR A 204 -4.33 -1.30 -21.34
C THR A 204 -4.93 -2.52 -22.06
N PRO A 205 -4.41 -2.86 -23.25
CA PRO A 205 -4.81 -4.08 -23.96
C PRO A 205 -4.58 -5.36 -23.14
N GLU A 206 -3.50 -5.39 -22.34
CA GLU A 206 -3.14 -6.50 -21.48
C GLU A 206 -4.19 -6.74 -20.37
N PHE A 207 -4.67 -5.65 -19.75
CA PHE A 207 -5.75 -5.77 -18.78
C PHE A 207 -7.05 -6.20 -19.46
N LYS A 208 -7.38 -5.60 -20.60
CA LYS A 208 -8.55 -6.00 -21.41
C LYS A 208 -8.49 -7.50 -21.72
N TYR A 209 -7.31 -8.02 -22.09
CA TYR A 209 -7.13 -9.45 -22.38
C TYR A 209 -7.40 -10.34 -21.13
N ILE A 210 -6.90 -9.95 -19.95
CA ILE A 210 -7.22 -10.66 -18.69
C ILE A 210 -8.72 -10.63 -18.43
N ARG A 211 -9.34 -9.46 -18.55
CA ARG A 211 -10.78 -9.24 -18.30
C ARG A 211 -11.66 -10.06 -19.22
N ASP A 212 -11.35 -10.08 -20.51
CA ASP A 212 -12.17 -10.74 -21.52
C ASP A 212 -11.99 -12.28 -21.54
N HIS A 213 -10.90 -12.79 -20.95
CA HIS A 213 -10.53 -14.21 -20.89
C HIS A 213 -10.47 -14.78 -19.46
N GLN A 214 -11.37 -14.32 -18.60
CA GLN A 214 -11.42 -14.77 -17.19
C GLN A 214 -11.62 -16.29 -17.08
N LYS A 215 -12.46 -16.88 -17.92
CA LYS A 215 -12.78 -18.33 -17.88
C LYS A 215 -11.55 -19.17 -18.22
N GLU A 216 -10.85 -18.80 -19.27
CA GLU A 216 -9.66 -19.51 -19.76
C GLU A 216 -8.53 -19.46 -18.71
N TYR A 217 -8.27 -18.28 -18.12
CA TYR A 217 -7.29 -18.17 -17.05
C TYR A 217 -7.74 -18.82 -15.76
N SER A 218 -9.04 -18.85 -15.45
CA SER A 218 -9.56 -19.56 -14.29
C SER A 218 -9.38 -21.08 -14.40
N ALA A 219 -9.39 -21.63 -15.62
CA ALA A 219 -9.13 -23.03 -15.89
C ALA A 219 -7.67 -23.44 -15.65
N VAL A 220 -6.71 -22.52 -15.91
CA VAL A 220 -5.27 -22.78 -15.68
C VAL A 220 -4.83 -22.45 -14.27
N MET A 221 -5.52 -21.51 -13.61
CA MET A 221 -5.18 -21.03 -12.27
C MET A 221 -6.29 -21.37 -11.27
N THR A 222 -7.08 -20.39 -10.88
CA THR A 222 -8.35 -20.50 -10.16
C THR A 222 -9.13 -19.21 -10.38
N GLN A 223 -10.45 -19.27 -10.32
CA GLN A 223 -11.31 -18.09 -10.42
C GLN A 223 -10.91 -17.01 -9.41
N ALA A 224 -10.71 -17.38 -8.14
CA ALA A 224 -10.32 -16.45 -7.09
C ALA A 224 -8.99 -15.70 -7.36
N LYS A 225 -8.03 -16.33 -8.04
CA LYS A 225 -6.77 -15.64 -8.40
C LYS A 225 -6.98 -14.65 -9.54
N VAL A 226 -7.82 -14.97 -10.50
CA VAL A 226 -8.15 -14.09 -11.64
C VAL A 226 -8.95 -12.88 -11.13
N GLU A 227 -10.00 -13.10 -10.36
CA GLU A 227 -10.81 -12.04 -9.76
C GLU A 227 -9.98 -11.11 -8.84
N ARG A 228 -9.10 -11.69 -8.02
CA ARG A 228 -8.18 -10.92 -7.17
C ARG A 228 -7.25 -10.03 -7.99
N LYS A 229 -6.78 -10.49 -9.14
CA LYS A 229 -5.96 -9.67 -10.04
C LYS A 229 -6.76 -8.50 -10.59
N ILE A 230 -7.95 -8.75 -11.12
CA ILE A 230 -8.85 -7.72 -11.65
C ILE A 230 -9.17 -6.72 -10.55
N PHE A 231 -9.59 -7.19 -9.37
CA PHE A 231 -9.86 -6.34 -8.20
C PHE A 231 -8.67 -5.43 -7.84
N ARG A 232 -7.47 -5.99 -7.70
CA ARG A 232 -6.28 -5.22 -7.29
C ARG A 232 -5.92 -4.13 -8.30
N VAL A 233 -5.96 -4.45 -9.59
CA VAL A 233 -5.66 -3.46 -10.64
C VAL A 233 -6.75 -2.39 -10.67
N SER A 234 -8.02 -2.77 -10.52
CA SER A 234 -9.14 -1.82 -10.45
C SER A 234 -9.03 -0.89 -9.25
N ALA A 235 -8.78 -1.44 -8.05
CA ALA A 235 -8.60 -0.65 -6.83
C ALA A 235 -7.44 0.36 -6.97
N TYR A 236 -6.30 -0.09 -7.48
CA TYR A 236 -5.13 0.77 -7.68
C TYR A 236 -5.40 1.95 -8.62
N ASN A 237 -6.24 1.75 -9.66
CA ASN A 237 -6.55 2.79 -10.64
C ASN A 237 -7.73 3.68 -10.24
N LEU A 238 -8.72 3.16 -9.52
CA LEU A 238 -9.95 3.90 -9.19
C LEU A 238 -9.87 4.64 -7.86
N GLN A 239 -9.22 4.07 -6.85
CA GLN A 239 -9.21 4.65 -5.51
C GLN A 239 -8.59 6.06 -5.43
N PRO A 240 -7.47 6.37 -6.11
CA PRO A 240 -6.94 7.74 -6.14
C PRO A 240 -7.92 8.73 -6.81
N LEU A 241 -8.65 8.29 -7.83
CA LEU A 241 -9.59 9.12 -8.57
C LEU A 241 -10.87 9.40 -7.76
N ALA A 242 -11.34 8.44 -6.97
CA ALA A 242 -12.48 8.65 -6.07
C ALA A 242 -12.19 9.71 -4.99
N ASN A 243 -10.92 9.92 -4.64
CA ASN A 243 -10.47 10.98 -3.74
C ASN A 243 -10.21 12.32 -4.43
N SER A 244 -10.24 12.36 -5.76
CA SER A 244 -10.00 13.57 -6.55
C SER A 244 -11.32 14.28 -6.89
N ASN A 245 -11.21 15.53 -7.37
CA ASN A 245 -12.35 16.25 -7.91
C ASN A 245 -12.59 15.95 -9.40
N ASP A 246 -11.77 15.12 -10.04
CA ASP A 246 -11.93 14.72 -11.44
C ASP A 246 -12.87 13.51 -11.55
N THR A 247 -14.16 13.80 -11.61
CA THR A 247 -15.20 12.78 -11.76
C THR A 247 -15.21 12.15 -13.16
N THR A 248 -14.72 12.86 -14.18
CA THR A 248 -14.74 12.41 -15.58
C THR A 248 -13.85 11.21 -15.78
N GLU A 249 -12.58 11.31 -15.35
CA GLU A 249 -11.62 10.19 -15.45
C GLU A 249 -12.06 9.00 -14.61
N TYR A 250 -12.62 9.25 -13.41
CA TYR A 250 -13.17 8.19 -12.57
C TYR A 250 -14.22 7.36 -13.31
N PHE A 251 -15.25 8.01 -13.87
CA PHE A 251 -16.32 7.28 -14.54
C PHE A 251 -15.88 6.61 -15.85
N GLN A 252 -14.93 7.20 -16.58
CA GLN A 252 -14.33 6.55 -17.75
C GLN A 252 -13.64 5.23 -17.34
N LYS A 253 -12.79 5.26 -16.34
CA LYS A 253 -12.07 4.05 -15.86
C LYS A 253 -13.00 3.06 -15.18
N ARG A 254 -13.98 3.54 -14.38
CA ARG A 254 -15.00 2.71 -13.75
C ARG A 254 -15.78 1.88 -14.78
N SER A 255 -16.14 2.48 -15.93
CA SER A 255 -16.88 1.79 -16.98
C SER A 255 -16.16 0.57 -17.57
N ILE A 256 -14.82 0.54 -17.51
CA ILE A 256 -14.01 -0.57 -18.01
C ILE A 256 -14.25 -1.85 -17.19
N VAL A 257 -14.58 -1.70 -15.90
CA VAL A 257 -14.64 -2.79 -14.92
C VAL A 257 -16.05 -3.05 -14.36
N THR A 258 -17.02 -2.22 -14.73
CA THR A 258 -18.43 -2.41 -14.33
C THR A 258 -19.05 -3.61 -15.07
N GLY A 259 -19.89 -4.38 -14.37
CA GLY A 259 -20.65 -5.50 -14.96
C GLY A 259 -19.84 -6.77 -15.16
N LEU A 260 -18.69 -6.90 -14.50
CA LEU A 260 -17.88 -8.15 -14.55
C LEU A 260 -18.41 -9.25 -13.64
N ASN A 261 -19.44 -8.99 -12.83
CA ASN A 261 -20.04 -9.91 -11.86
C ASN A 261 -19.03 -10.47 -10.86
N ILE A 262 -18.11 -9.65 -10.41
CA ILE A 262 -17.13 -9.97 -9.35
C ILE A 262 -17.59 -9.24 -8.10
N HIS A 263 -18.21 -9.93 -7.16
CA HIS A 263 -18.84 -9.34 -5.98
C HIS A 263 -17.92 -8.38 -5.20
N SER A 264 -16.67 -8.76 -4.98
CA SER A 264 -15.69 -7.88 -4.31
C SER A 264 -15.38 -6.60 -5.08
N LEU A 265 -15.40 -6.65 -6.42
CA LEU A 265 -15.20 -5.50 -7.28
C LEU A 265 -16.44 -4.60 -7.29
N ASP A 266 -17.64 -5.18 -7.34
CA ASP A 266 -18.89 -4.42 -7.29
C ASP A 266 -19.04 -3.71 -5.94
N SER A 267 -18.69 -4.36 -4.84
CA SER A 267 -18.61 -3.76 -3.49
C SER A 267 -17.59 -2.61 -3.42
N LEU A 268 -16.40 -2.79 -4.03
CA LEU A 268 -15.40 -1.71 -4.12
C LEU A 268 -15.94 -0.52 -4.90
N ILE A 269 -16.53 -0.75 -6.08
CA ILE A 269 -17.10 0.31 -6.92
C ILE A 269 -18.18 1.08 -6.16
N PHE A 270 -19.09 0.36 -5.48
CA PHE A 270 -20.10 0.98 -4.62
C PHE A 270 -19.50 1.91 -3.57
N THR A 271 -18.48 1.44 -2.85
CA THR A 271 -17.81 2.23 -1.82
C THR A 271 -17.11 3.46 -2.40
N LEU A 272 -16.45 3.31 -3.56
CA LEU A 272 -15.77 4.42 -4.23
C LEU A 272 -16.75 5.43 -4.84
N ASP A 273 -17.89 4.98 -5.38
CA ASP A 273 -18.97 5.85 -5.86
C ASP A 273 -19.51 6.72 -4.71
N LEU A 274 -19.81 6.12 -3.55
CA LEU A 274 -20.25 6.87 -2.38
C LEU A 274 -19.20 7.88 -1.91
N MET A 275 -17.94 7.49 -1.85
CA MET A 275 -16.81 8.37 -1.49
C MET A 275 -16.71 9.56 -2.45
N LEU A 276 -16.79 9.31 -3.77
CA LEU A 276 -16.76 10.36 -4.79
C LEU A 276 -17.92 11.34 -4.64
N TYR A 277 -19.14 10.84 -4.43
CA TYR A 277 -20.33 11.68 -4.26
C TYR A 277 -20.26 12.49 -2.96
N GLU A 278 -19.75 11.92 -1.87
CA GLU A 278 -19.55 12.60 -0.59
C GLU A 278 -18.53 13.75 -0.74
N ASN A 279 -17.37 13.47 -1.32
CA ASN A 279 -16.30 14.45 -1.52
C ASN A 279 -16.76 15.64 -2.39
N ASN A 280 -17.60 15.36 -3.40
CA ASN A 280 -18.12 16.37 -4.32
C ASN A 280 -19.50 16.92 -3.90
N LYS A 281 -20.02 16.51 -2.74
CA LYS A 281 -21.34 16.94 -2.20
C LYS A 281 -22.52 16.63 -3.14
N HIS A 282 -22.42 15.58 -3.91
CA HIS A 282 -23.46 15.12 -4.83
C HIS A 282 -24.49 14.24 -4.09
N TRP A 283 -25.20 14.82 -3.12
CA TRP A 283 -26.06 14.09 -2.18
C TRP A 283 -27.23 13.35 -2.82
N SER A 284 -27.75 13.80 -3.96
CA SER A 284 -28.78 13.08 -4.70
C SER A 284 -28.26 11.74 -5.25
N PHE A 285 -27.08 11.73 -5.86
CA PHE A 285 -26.46 10.49 -6.34
C PHE A 285 -26.04 9.58 -5.17
N TYR A 286 -25.50 10.17 -4.10
CA TYR A 286 -25.18 9.43 -2.87
C TYR A 286 -26.42 8.70 -2.32
N GLN A 287 -27.55 9.41 -2.18
CA GLN A 287 -28.81 8.86 -1.69
C GLN A 287 -29.29 7.70 -2.56
N THR A 288 -29.37 7.91 -3.88
CA THR A 288 -29.84 6.88 -4.81
C THR A 288 -28.99 5.62 -4.74
N THR A 289 -27.66 5.78 -4.87
CA THR A 289 -26.71 4.66 -4.84
C THR A 289 -26.74 3.91 -3.51
N ALA A 290 -26.83 4.62 -2.38
CA ALA A 290 -26.91 4.00 -1.07
C ALA A 290 -28.23 3.22 -0.88
N LEU A 291 -29.38 3.78 -1.30
CA LEU A 291 -30.66 3.10 -1.19
C LEU A 291 -30.72 1.82 -2.01
N GLU A 292 -30.11 1.82 -3.20
CA GLU A 292 -30.13 0.69 -4.11
C GLU A 292 -29.22 -0.46 -3.65
N HIS A 293 -28.04 -0.16 -3.06
CA HIS A 293 -26.95 -1.15 -2.97
C HIS A 293 -26.36 -1.38 -1.58
N THR A 294 -26.73 -0.61 -0.54
CA THR A 294 -26.15 -0.80 0.81
C THR A 294 -26.34 -2.22 1.32
N LYS A 295 -27.53 -2.81 1.10
CA LYS A 295 -27.84 -4.17 1.53
C LYS A 295 -27.02 -5.24 0.80
N ASP A 296 -26.69 -5.00 -0.46
CA ASP A 296 -25.99 -5.97 -1.31
C ASP A 296 -24.48 -6.05 -1.00
N TYR A 297 -23.88 -4.91 -0.61
CA TYR A 297 -22.42 -4.80 -0.59
C TYR A 297 -21.80 -4.55 0.80
N VAL A 298 -22.53 -3.96 1.74
CA VAL A 298 -21.97 -3.57 3.04
C VAL A 298 -22.86 -3.96 4.23
N TRP A 299 -23.82 -4.87 4.02
CA TRP A 299 -24.75 -5.28 5.08
C TRP A 299 -24.07 -5.86 6.31
N ASP A 300 -22.97 -6.59 6.12
CA ASP A 300 -22.20 -7.22 7.20
C ASP A 300 -21.05 -6.34 7.74
N ASP A 301 -21.00 -5.04 7.35
CA ASP A 301 -20.00 -4.08 7.83
C ASP A 301 -20.70 -2.97 8.66
N TYR A 302 -20.70 -3.17 10.00
CA TYR A 302 -21.33 -2.23 10.91
C TYR A 302 -20.77 -0.80 10.81
N SER A 303 -19.49 -0.65 10.49
CA SER A 303 -18.83 0.65 10.38
C SER A 303 -19.28 1.41 9.13
N GLN A 304 -19.38 0.71 7.99
CA GLN A 304 -19.88 1.29 6.75
C GLN A 304 -21.36 1.65 6.87
N LEU A 305 -22.19 0.78 7.47
CA LEU A 305 -23.60 1.08 7.74
C LEU A 305 -23.76 2.32 8.61
N GLN A 306 -22.95 2.45 9.67
CA GLN A 306 -22.95 3.63 10.53
C GLN A 306 -22.53 4.89 9.76
N HIS A 307 -21.48 4.81 8.94
CA HIS A 307 -21.04 5.94 8.13
C HIS A 307 -22.12 6.41 7.17
N ILE A 308 -22.71 5.50 6.39
CA ILE A 308 -23.77 5.84 5.42
C ILE A 308 -24.97 6.45 6.14
N ALA A 309 -25.42 5.84 7.24
CA ALA A 309 -26.56 6.34 8.02
C ALA A 309 -26.28 7.75 8.59
N LYS A 310 -25.03 8.04 9.00
CA LYS A 310 -24.64 9.38 9.47
C LYS A 310 -24.68 10.42 8.35
N GLN A 311 -24.27 10.09 7.12
CA GLN A 311 -24.41 11.00 5.99
C GLN A 311 -25.87 11.30 5.68
N PHE A 312 -26.76 10.30 5.78
CA PHE A 312 -28.20 10.51 5.63
C PHE A 312 -28.76 11.42 6.71
N LEU A 313 -28.41 11.21 7.98
CA LEU A 313 -28.81 12.10 9.06
C LEU A 313 -28.42 13.55 8.78
N THR A 314 -27.23 13.76 8.23
CA THR A 314 -26.66 15.10 8.08
C THR A 314 -27.18 15.82 6.82
N TYR A 315 -27.30 15.13 5.70
CA TYR A 315 -27.48 15.78 4.40
C TYR A 315 -28.77 15.42 3.66
N ILE A 316 -29.48 14.37 4.08
CA ILE A 316 -30.70 13.93 3.39
C ILE A 316 -31.96 14.45 4.14
N THR A 317 -32.94 14.87 3.39
CA THR A 317 -34.20 15.40 3.94
C THR A 317 -35.42 14.53 3.61
N ASP A 318 -35.29 13.60 2.67
CA ASP A 318 -36.39 12.68 2.31
C ASP A 318 -36.69 11.73 3.48
N VAL A 319 -37.96 11.77 3.94
CA VAL A 319 -38.39 11.02 5.12
C VAL A 319 -38.31 9.51 4.92
N ASN A 320 -38.58 9.01 3.71
CA ASN A 320 -38.50 7.57 3.44
C ASN A 320 -37.07 7.10 3.40
N ALA A 321 -36.17 7.90 2.83
CA ALA A 321 -34.72 7.64 2.85
C ALA A 321 -34.16 7.65 4.29
N LEU A 322 -34.61 8.57 5.14
CA LEU A 322 -34.24 8.62 6.55
C LEU A 322 -34.74 7.40 7.33
N LYS A 323 -35.95 6.91 7.05
CA LYS A 323 -36.45 5.64 7.64
C LYS A 323 -35.56 4.46 7.23
N GLN A 324 -35.12 4.41 5.97
CA GLN A 324 -34.20 3.35 5.53
C GLN A 324 -32.83 3.47 6.21
N ALA A 325 -32.30 4.68 6.38
CA ALA A 325 -31.05 4.92 7.12
C ALA A 325 -31.18 4.52 8.60
N ALA A 326 -32.37 4.73 9.22
CA ALA A 326 -32.62 4.24 10.57
C ALA A 326 -32.53 2.71 10.66
N LEU A 327 -32.99 1.96 9.64
CA LEU A 327 -32.82 0.50 9.59
C LEU A 327 -31.36 0.09 9.49
N TRP A 328 -30.54 0.80 8.73
CA TRP A 328 -29.10 0.55 8.65
C TRP A 328 -28.41 0.82 9.98
N ALA A 329 -28.71 1.95 10.63
CA ALA A 329 -28.19 2.27 11.96
C ALA A 329 -28.60 1.22 12.99
N LYS A 330 -29.89 0.78 12.97
CA LYS A 330 -30.38 -0.30 13.83
C LYS A 330 -29.59 -1.59 13.62
N HIS A 331 -29.41 -2.02 12.37
CA HIS A 331 -28.66 -3.23 12.05
C HIS A 331 -27.19 -3.13 12.52
N SER A 332 -26.56 -1.96 12.33
CA SER A 332 -25.24 -1.68 12.88
C SER A 332 -25.19 -1.88 14.42
N THR A 333 -26.23 -1.48 15.16
CA THR A 333 -26.30 -1.71 16.62
C THR A 333 -26.53 -3.17 16.98
N GLU A 334 -27.26 -3.92 16.15
CA GLU A 334 -27.46 -5.36 16.35
C GLU A 334 -26.17 -6.16 16.17
N MET A 335 -25.31 -5.72 15.23
CA MET A 335 -23.99 -6.33 15.03
C MET A 335 -23.00 -5.97 16.16
N LYS A 336 -22.97 -4.70 16.55
CA LYS A 336 -22.09 -4.18 17.60
C LYS A 336 -22.74 -2.96 18.25
N ALA A 337 -23.31 -3.14 19.46
CA ALA A 337 -23.93 -2.05 20.20
C ALA A 337 -22.87 -1.12 20.80
N GLU A 338 -22.80 0.10 20.31
CA GLU A 338 -21.95 1.19 20.82
C GLU A 338 -22.80 2.44 21.06
N TYR A 339 -22.33 3.35 21.93
CA TYR A 339 -23.03 4.60 22.21
C TYR A 339 -23.31 5.38 20.91
N GLY A 340 -22.28 5.52 20.05
CA GLY A 340 -22.37 6.34 18.83
C GLY A 340 -23.39 5.84 17.80
N ASN A 341 -23.43 4.54 17.51
CA ASN A 341 -24.37 4.00 16.54
C ASN A 341 -25.80 3.89 17.10
N THR A 342 -25.94 3.65 18.41
CA THR A 342 -27.26 3.63 19.07
C THR A 342 -27.87 5.03 19.14
N LEU A 343 -27.06 6.06 19.41
CA LEU A 343 -27.49 7.45 19.37
C LEU A 343 -27.84 7.90 17.94
N LEU A 344 -27.03 7.51 16.94
CA LEU A 344 -27.32 7.77 15.54
C LEU A 344 -28.68 7.18 15.12
N TYR A 345 -28.98 5.96 15.56
CA TYR A 345 -30.28 5.34 15.34
C TYR A 345 -31.42 6.17 15.96
N ALA A 346 -31.27 6.65 17.19
CA ALA A 346 -32.25 7.50 17.86
C ALA A 346 -32.48 8.83 17.10
N GLN A 347 -31.39 9.48 16.65
CA GLN A 347 -31.46 10.73 15.91
C GLN A 347 -32.15 10.57 14.53
N LEU A 348 -31.93 9.44 13.85
CA LEU A 348 -32.60 9.14 12.60
C LEU A 348 -34.11 8.87 12.80
N LEU A 349 -34.51 8.22 13.88
CA LEU A 349 -35.88 8.02 14.25
C LEU A 349 -36.58 9.37 14.54
N GLU A 350 -35.95 10.27 15.33
CA GLU A 350 -36.44 11.63 15.56
C GLU A 350 -36.66 12.35 14.21
N LYS A 351 -35.62 12.39 13.37
CA LYS A 351 -35.67 13.12 12.08
C LYS A 351 -36.68 12.53 11.09
N SER A 352 -36.95 11.22 11.17
CA SER A 352 -37.97 10.54 10.33
C SER A 352 -39.37 10.52 10.94
N GLY A 353 -39.59 11.12 12.13
CA GLY A 353 -40.87 11.31 12.77
C GLY A 353 -41.33 10.22 13.75
N ASP A 354 -40.47 9.24 14.06
CA ASP A 354 -40.75 8.20 15.08
C ASP A 354 -40.24 8.67 16.46
N THR A 355 -41.03 9.51 17.14
CA THR A 355 -40.71 10.10 18.43
C THR A 355 -40.58 9.04 19.54
N ASP A 356 -41.47 8.04 19.57
CA ASP A 356 -41.45 7.01 20.60
C ASP A 356 -40.25 6.05 20.44
N GLY A 357 -39.96 5.68 19.20
CA GLY A 357 -38.78 4.91 18.87
C GLY A 357 -37.47 5.66 19.22
N ALA A 358 -37.45 6.96 18.93
CA ALA A 358 -36.29 7.83 19.22
C ALA A 358 -36.02 7.91 20.74
N LYS A 359 -37.05 8.09 21.58
CA LYS A 359 -36.89 8.08 23.06
C LYS A 359 -36.28 6.77 23.56
N LYS A 360 -36.85 5.63 23.13
CA LYS A 360 -36.38 4.31 23.54
C LYS A 360 -34.90 4.09 23.15
N ALA A 361 -34.56 4.42 21.92
CA ALA A 361 -33.19 4.27 21.42
C ALA A 361 -32.20 5.23 22.13
N ALA A 362 -32.60 6.47 22.46
CA ALA A 362 -31.79 7.41 23.22
C ALA A 362 -31.54 6.94 24.66
N GLN A 363 -32.55 6.39 25.33
CA GLN A 363 -32.40 5.78 26.65
C GLN A 363 -31.45 4.57 26.61
N GLN A 364 -31.54 3.73 25.57
CA GLN A 364 -30.61 2.62 25.35
C GLN A 364 -29.17 3.11 25.15
N ALA A 365 -28.97 4.18 24.36
CA ALA A 365 -27.65 4.79 24.21
C ALA A 365 -27.07 5.25 25.56
N LYS A 366 -27.86 5.89 26.41
CA LYS A 366 -27.45 6.28 27.78
C LYS A 366 -27.03 5.08 28.64
N GLN A 367 -27.76 3.97 28.55
CA GLN A 367 -27.38 2.75 29.26
C GLN A 367 -26.01 2.22 28.80
N ILE A 368 -25.74 2.23 27.51
CA ILE A 368 -24.44 1.83 26.96
C ILE A 368 -23.35 2.80 27.45
N ALA A 369 -23.62 4.11 27.42
CA ALA A 369 -22.66 5.12 27.90
C ALA A 369 -22.30 4.92 29.38
N ALA A 370 -23.28 4.55 30.24
CA ALA A 370 -23.05 4.29 31.64
C ALA A 370 -22.08 3.11 31.86
N ILE A 371 -22.11 2.09 31.00
CA ILE A 371 -21.23 0.92 31.08
C ILE A 371 -19.81 1.28 30.59
N THR A 372 -19.70 2.15 29.58
CA THR A 372 -18.44 2.49 28.92
C THR A 372 -17.81 3.78 29.43
N ASN A 373 -18.40 4.45 30.43
CA ASN A 373 -18.02 5.77 30.93
C ASN A 373 -17.95 6.85 29.83
N ALA A 374 -18.79 6.74 28.81
CA ALA A 374 -18.91 7.73 27.74
C ALA A 374 -19.80 8.91 28.15
N PRO A 375 -19.60 10.13 27.61
CA PRO A 375 -20.48 11.27 27.86
C PRO A 375 -21.89 11.02 27.30
N THR A 376 -22.94 11.41 28.06
CA THR A 376 -24.34 11.24 27.66
C THR A 376 -24.98 12.51 27.10
N THR A 377 -24.23 13.61 27.02
CA THR A 377 -24.73 14.96 26.71
C THR A 377 -25.64 15.03 25.48
N GLU A 378 -25.28 14.36 24.39
CA GLU A 378 -26.07 14.39 23.15
C GLU A 378 -27.37 13.57 23.30
N ALA A 379 -27.35 12.44 24.00
CA ALA A 379 -28.54 11.67 24.28
C ALA A 379 -29.49 12.40 25.24
N ASP A 380 -28.96 13.11 26.25
CA ASP A 380 -29.75 13.94 27.18
C ASP A 380 -30.43 15.09 26.44
N GLN A 381 -29.71 15.79 25.56
CA GLN A 381 -30.27 16.86 24.72
C GLN A 381 -31.39 16.33 23.80
N LEU A 382 -31.17 15.13 23.23
CA LEU A 382 -32.17 14.48 22.38
C LEU A 382 -33.44 14.19 23.19
N LEU A 383 -33.32 13.57 24.35
CA LEU A 383 -34.47 13.27 25.22
C LEU A 383 -35.20 14.54 25.66
N GLN A 384 -34.50 15.59 26.03
CA GLN A 384 -35.06 16.87 26.38
C GLN A 384 -35.89 17.47 25.22
N ARG A 385 -35.39 17.42 23.96
CA ARG A 385 -36.14 17.86 22.79
C ARG A 385 -37.41 17.04 22.55
N LEU A 386 -37.37 15.76 22.90
CA LEU A 386 -38.49 14.83 22.76
C LEU A 386 -39.49 14.91 23.92
N GLY A 387 -39.28 15.81 24.92
CA GLY A 387 -40.19 16.04 26.04
C GLY A 387 -40.05 15.03 27.18
N GLU A 388 -38.83 14.60 27.47
CA GLU A 388 -38.51 13.71 28.60
C GLU A 388 -37.52 14.36 29.57
#